data_0cf6fa69b852f5ee951f594cb60c169c
#
_entry.id   0cf6fa69b852f5ee951f594cb60c169c
#
_cell.length_a   1.000
_cell.length_b   1.000
_cell.length_c   1.000
_cell.angle_alpha   90.00
_cell.angle_beta   90.00
_cell.angle_gamma   90.00
#
_symmetry.space_group_name_H-M   'P 1'
#
loop_
_entity.id
_entity.type
_entity.pdbx_description
1 polymer ?
#
loop_
_entity_poly.entity_id
_entity_poly.type
_entity_poly.pdbx_seq_one_letter_code
_entity_poly.pdbx_strand_id
1 'polypeptide(L)'
;MALSEGEFQAEMAVDDDLFKKNTGLSLREQYLKYHPQVLSGFGDEMEKVWGRKWKANTNVGKLRMVLLHRPGLEFETIGQKTPFPPYESHLPAWRMAEKIPLEELVEDHLNLVDAYKAEGVEVVIRKPEENDPPYLVKSIYTDDVCHPGVYGQIILRMYDWMRKGEEKYTYQTLAELGCPVVGMIMDKGMAEGGSIGWMDEKHLIIGVHFPRSNTQEPLVMRANESGHNQFANIVKLQDPEVDVRIQPGYGSRIGASHYCLVDRHTSVQDPEMLDPYLRAWMESEMNWEFIDPPDEVCVKVHTRDPRMPYVKQAPNTGVVLEPRKILVNEGNPKATKWFESIGIEVVEIDVGTLVRPRNSGSIHCTAGSLMRDPEPKGY
;
A
#
# COMPACT_ATOMS: atom_id res chain seq x y z
N MET A 1 5.68 24.50 46.61
CA MET A 1 6.65 23.91 47.53
C MET A 1 7.05 22.56 46.94
N ALA A 2 8.27 22.35 46.56
CA ALA A 2 8.71 21.03 46.12
C ALA A 2 8.85 20.13 47.35
N LEU A 3 8.23 18.97 47.32
CA LEU A 3 8.38 17.97 48.35
C LEU A 3 9.86 17.55 48.47
N SER A 4 10.36 17.29 49.66
CA SER A 4 11.68 16.70 49.80
C SER A 4 11.69 15.29 49.22
N GLU A 5 12.85 14.80 48.77
CA GLU A 5 12.98 13.47 48.16
C GLU A 5 12.46 12.36 49.12
N GLY A 6 12.59 12.52 50.41
CA GLY A 6 12.05 11.60 51.42
C GLY A 6 10.53 11.65 51.54
N GLU A 7 9.91 12.85 51.42
CA GLU A 7 8.45 13.01 51.42
C GLU A 7 7.84 12.45 50.15
N PHE A 8 8.48 12.66 49.01
CA PHE A 8 8.05 12.08 47.73
C PHE A 8 8.10 10.55 47.77
N GLN A 9 9.15 9.96 48.30
CA GLN A 9 9.26 8.52 48.48
C GLN A 9 8.22 7.96 49.45
N ALA A 10 7.89 8.68 50.54
CA ALA A 10 6.87 8.27 51.50
C ALA A 10 5.44 8.30 50.88
N GLU A 11 5.12 9.32 50.07
CA GLU A 11 3.83 9.43 49.39
C GLU A 11 3.66 8.39 48.26
N MET A 12 4.76 7.96 47.65
CA MET A 12 4.76 6.94 46.61
C MET A 12 4.91 5.52 47.13
N ALA A 13 5.13 5.37 48.47
CA ALA A 13 5.26 4.05 49.09
C ALA A 13 3.92 3.28 48.96
N VAL A 14 3.98 2.18 48.25
CA VAL A 14 2.85 1.24 48.15
C VAL A 14 2.80 0.43 49.44
N ASP A 15 1.64 0.33 50.07
CA ASP A 15 1.44 -0.52 51.24
C ASP A 15 1.51 -2.01 50.84
N ASP A 16 2.70 -2.56 50.91
CA ASP A 16 2.99 -3.95 50.53
C ASP A 16 2.27 -4.95 51.44
N ASP A 17 1.96 -4.60 52.69
CA ASP A 17 1.20 -5.42 53.62
C ASP A 17 -0.28 -5.49 53.22
N LEU A 18 -0.83 -4.40 52.67
CA LEU A 18 -2.18 -4.39 52.13
C LEU A 18 -2.30 -5.28 50.88
N PHE A 19 -1.34 -5.21 50.00
CA PHE A 19 -1.27 -6.10 48.84
C PHE A 19 -1.18 -7.57 49.26
N LYS A 20 -0.28 -7.87 50.18
CA LYS A 20 -0.07 -9.22 50.71
C LYS A 20 -1.31 -9.78 51.40
N LYS A 21 -2.02 -8.93 52.16
CA LYS A 21 -3.27 -9.30 52.83
C LYS A 21 -4.38 -9.67 51.84
N ASN A 22 -4.50 -8.96 50.75
CA ASN A 22 -5.59 -9.15 49.77
C ASN A 22 -5.29 -10.21 48.70
N THR A 23 -4.04 -10.42 48.39
CA THR A 23 -3.62 -11.30 47.25
C THR A 23 -2.74 -12.47 47.70
N GLY A 24 -2.29 -12.50 48.98
CA GLY A 24 -1.35 -13.48 49.48
C GLY A 24 0.10 -13.28 49.02
N LEU A 25 0.36 -12.25 48.19
CA LEU A 25 1.67 -11.93 47.64
C LEU A 25 1.97 -10.46 47.80
N SER A 26 3.21 -10.12 48.17
CA SER A 26 3.70 -8.74 48.11
C SER A 26 3.66 -8.22 46.66
N LEU A 27 3.65 -6.91 46.46
CA LEU A 27 3.70 -6.32 45.16
C LEU A 27 4.89 -6.83 44.32
N ARG A 28 6.06 -6.98 44.96
CA ARG A 28 7.27 -7.50 44.32
C ARG A 28 7.10 -8.96 43.92
N GLU A 29 6.50 -9.81 44.78
CA GLU A 29 6.24 -11.21 44.45
C GLU A 29 5.21 -11.34 43.31
N GLN A 30 4.17 -10.49 43.28
CA GLN A 30 3.23 -10.40 42.17
C GLN A 30 3.93 -10.01 40.89
N TYR A 31 4.76 -8.96 40.96
CA TYR A 31 5.52 -8.50 39.78
C TYR A 31 6.39 -9.63 39.23
N LEU A 32 7.19 -10.29 40.06
CA LEU A 32 8.05 -11.40 39.61
C LEU A 32 7.27 -12.61 39.09
N LYS A 33 6.08 -12.86 39.65
CA LYS A 33 5.22 -14.00 39.24
C LYS A 33 4.46 -13.75 37.96
N TYR A 34 3.93 -12.54 37.76
CA TYR A 34 3.01 -12.21 36.69
C TYR A 34 3.62 -11.40 35.55
N HIS A 35 4.86 -10.95 35.70
CA HIS A 35 5.64 -10.31 34.66
C HIS A 35 6.79 -11.23 34.24
N PRO A 36 6.54 -12.20 33.37
CA PRO A 36 7.61 -13.06 32.86
C PRO A 36 8.67 -12.20 32.18
N GLN A 37 9.95 -12.51 32.45
CA GLN A 37 11.08 -11.78 31.86
C GLN A 37 11.26 -12.07 30.35
N VAL A 38 10.40 -12.89 29.77
CA VAL A 38 10.40 -13.16 28.33
C VAL A 38 9.48 -12.14 27.67
N LEU A 39 10.08 -11.22 26.92
CA LEU A 39 9.34 -10.29 26.08
C LEU A 39 8.93 -11.05 24.82
N SER A 40 7.63 -11.22 24.62
CA SER A 40 7.09 -11.66 23.33
C SER A 40 7.15 -10.50 22.33
N GLY A 41 7.47 -10.83 21.08
CA GLY A 41 7.42 -9.83 19.99
C GLY A 41 5.97 -9.46 19.64
N PHE A 42 5.79 -8.27 19.07
CA PHE A 42 4.47 -7.80 18.62
C PHE A 42 3.78 -8.83 17.69
N GLY A 43 4.56 -9.45 16.80
CA GLY A 43 4.04 -10.49 15.89
C GLY A 43 3.55 -11.75 16.60
N ASP A 44 4.19 -12.13 17.73
CA ASP A 44 3.82 -13.32 18.51
C ASP A 44 2.49 -13.14 19.25
N GLU A 45 2.18 -11.90 19.62
CA GLU A 45 0.96 -11.54 20.35
C GLU A 45 -0.18 -11.10 19.45
N MET A 46 0.09 -10.86 18.17
CA MET A 46 -0.82 -10.19 17.25
C MET A 46 -2.20 -10.85 17.18
N GLU A 47 -2.27 -12.14 16.99
CA GLU A 47 -3.55 -12.85 16.89
C GLU A 47 -4.34 -12.78 18.21
N LYS A 48 -3.65 -12.89 19.34
CA LYS A 48 -4.26 -12.86 20.66
C LYS A 48 -4.76 -11.47 21.06
N VAL A 49 -4.00 -10.42 20.74
CA VAL A 49 -4.27 -9.05 21.17
C VAL A 49 -5.13 -8.31 20.12
N TRP A 50 -4.84 -8.53 18.84
CA TRP A 50 -5.48 -7.82 17.72
C TRP A 50 -6.50 -8.68 16.96
N GLY A 51 -6.78 -9.90 17.43
CA GLY A 51 -7.81 -10.80 16.93
C GLY A 51 -7.50 -11.51 15.61
N ARG A 52 -6.45 -11.05 14.87
CA ARG A 52 -6.06 -11.62 13.57
C ARG A 52 -4.55 -11.49 13.37
N LYS A 53 -4.00 -12.26 12.44
CA LYS A 53 -2.62 -12.12 11.94
C LYS A 53 -2.57 -11.06 10.84
N TRP A 54 -2.49 -9.80 11.22
CA TRP A 54 -2.44 -8.66 10.30
C TRP A 54 -1.09 -8.61 9.57
N LYS A 55 -0.93 -9.44 8.54
CA LYS A 55 0.24 -9.49 7.67
C LYS A 55 -0.18 -9.39 6.20
N ALA A 56 0.52 -8.58 5.45
CA ALA A 56 0.36 -8.46 4.01
C ALA A 56 1.68 -8.05 3.32
N ASN A 57 2.81 -8.28 3.99
CA ASN A 57 4.16 -7.94 3.49
C ASN A 57 4.64 -8.92 2.40
N THR A 58 3.79 -9.18 1.44
CA THR A 58 4.03 -9.93 0.21
C THR A 58 3.02 -9.50 -0.84
N ASN A 59 3.40 -9.54 -2.11
CA ASN A 59 2.47 -9.23 -3.20
C ASN A 59 1.90 -10.49 -3.88
N VAL A 60 2.37 -11.69 -3.52
CA VAL A 60 1.94 -12.95 -4.16
C VAL A 60 1.25 -13.93 -3.22
N GLY A 61 1.43 -13.83 -1.91
CA GLY A 61 0.68 -14.64 -0.95
C GLY A 61 -0.82 -14.47 -1.15
N LYS A 62 -1.61 -15.53 -0.91
CA LYS A 62 -3.07 -15.49 -1.13
C LYS A 62 -3.72 -14.31 -0.43
N LEU A 63 -4.40 -13.47 -1.20
CA LEU A 63 -5.11 -12.29 -0.67
C LEU A 63 -6.29 -12.74 0.17
N ARG A 64 -6.35 -12.28 1.42
CA ARG A 64 -7.42 -12.63 2.38
C ARG A 64 -8.34 -11.46 2.68
N MET A 65 -7.79 -10.24 2.64
CA MET A 65 -8.59 -9.06 2.93
C MET A 65 -8.06 -7.86 2.14
N VAL A 66 -8.97 -7.08 1.59
CA VAL A 66 -8.69 -5.88 0.80
C VAL A 66 -9.48 -4.69 1.30
N LEU A 67 -8.85 -3.52 1.34
CA LEU A 67 -9.49 -2.22 1.56
C LEU A 67 -9.85 -1.62 0.20
N LEU A 68 -11.12 -1.28 0.02
CA LEU A 68 -11.62 -0.55 -1.15
C LEU A 68 -12.28 0.76 -0.68
N HIS A 69 -12.47 1.70 -1.60
CA HIS A 69 -13.27 2.88 -1.39
C HIS A 69 -14.41 2.95 -2.41
N ARG A 70 -15.63 3.05 -1.90
CA ARG A 70 -16.81 3.22 -2.76
C ARG A 70 -16.86 4.66 -3.28
N PRO A 71 -16.91 4.88 -4.61
CA PRO A 71 -17.10 6.22 -5.17
C PRO A 71 -18.34 6.90 -4.58
N GLY A 72 -18.22 8.18 -4.27
CA GLY A 72 -19.27 8.97 -3.63
C GLY A 72 -19.37 10.38 -4.20
N LEU A 73 -19.91 11.29 -3.37
CA LEU A 73 -20.21 12.68 -3.77
C LEU A 73 -18.95 13.47 -4.16
N GLU A 74 -17.75 13.02 -3.81
CA GLU A 74 -16.49 13.62 -4.26
C GLU A 74 -16.37 13.66 -5.78
N PHE A 75 -16.98 12.71 -6.50
CA PHE A 75 -17.01 12.71 -7.96
C PHE A 75 -17.95 13.75 -8.56
N GLU A 76 -18.98 14.17 -7.84
CA GLU A 76 -19.90 15.22 -8.28
C GLU A 76 -19.26 16.60 -8.30
N THR A 77 -18.16 16.78 -7.57
CA THR A 77 -17.43 18.05 -7.49
C THR A 77 -16.45 18.27 -8.62
N ILE A 78 -16.22 17.27 -9.48
CA ILE A 78 -15.35 17.39 -10.65
C ILE A 78 -15.88 18.49 -11.56
N GLY A 79 -15.00 19.44 -11.90
CA GLY A 79 -15.36 20.65 -12.65
C GLY A 79 -15.65 21.87 -11.78
N GLN A 80 -15.74 21.72 -10.45
CA GLN A 80 -15.90 22.84 -9.52
C GLN A 80 -14.53 23.41 -9.10
N LYS A 81 -14.50 24.64 -8.60
CA LYS A 81 -13.28 25.25 -8.08
C LYS A 81 -12.79 24.52 -6.84
N THR A 82 -11.51 24.26 -6.79
CA THR A 82 -10.88 23.64 -5.62
C THR A 82 -10.56 24.67 -4.55
N PRO A 83 -10.47 24.29 -3.28
CA PRO A 83 -10.03 25.19 -2.21
C PRO A 83 -8.53 25.48 -2.24
N PHE A 84 -7.75 24.86 -3.13
CA PHE A 84 -6.30 24.98 -3.22
C PHE A 84 -5.87 25.72 -4.49
N PRO A 85 -5.66 27.05 -4.46
CA PRO A 85 -5.08 27.78 -5.57
C PRO A 85 -3.63 27.28 -5.83
N PRO A 86 -3.13 27.27 -7.06
CA PRO A 86 -3.74 27.85 -8.27
C PRO A 86 -4.56 26.85 -9.10
N TYR A 87 -4.97 25.74 -8.53
CA TYR A 87 -5.59 24.65 -9.27
C TYR A 87 -7.04 24.98 -9.60
N GLU A 88 -7.34 25.03 -10.89
CA GLU A 88 -8.72 25.01 -11.38
C GLU A 88 -9.19 23.59 -11.54
N SER A 89 -10.45 23.32 -11.18
CA SER A 89 -11.04 22.01 -11.30
C SER A 89 -11.52 21.74 -12.72
N HIS A 90 -10.64 21.23 -13.56
CA HIS A 90 -10.99 20.68 -14.86
C HIS A 90 -10.41 19.26 -15.02
N LEU A 91 -10.93 18.50 -15.95
CA LEU A 91 -10.60 17.08 -16.10
C LEU A 91 -9.12 16.75 -16.14
N PRO A 92 -8.23 17.48 -16.86
CA PRO A 92 -6.81 17.20 -16.84
C PRO A 92 -6.16 17.38 -15.47
N ALA A 93 -6.59 18.35 -14.65
CA ALA A 93 -6.10 18.52 -13.28
C ALA A 93 -6.51 17.35 -12.39
N TRP A 94 -7.68 16.79 -12.62
CA TRP A 94 -8.18 15.61 -11.92
C TRP A 94 -7.65 14.28 -12.49
N ARG A 95 -6.84 14.33 -13.54
CA ARG A 95 -6.27 13.15 -14.22
C ARG A 95 -7.33 12.15 -14.70
N MET A 96 -8.44 12.68 -15.19
CA MET A 96 -9.52 11.91 -15.81
C MET A 96 -9.58 12.27 -17.30
N ALA A 97 -9.94 11.31 -18.13
CA ALA A 97 -10.15 11.54 -19.56
C ALA A 97 -11.48 12.28 -19.82
N GLU A 98 -12.48 12.03 -18.99
CA GLU A 98 -13.82 12.59 -19.07
C GLU A 98 -14.46 12.67 -17.67
N LYS A 99 -15.56 13.41 -17.55
CA LYS A 99 -16.40 13.33 -16.34
C LYS A 99 -17.21 12.05 -16.42
N ILE A 100 -16.95 11.13 -15.49
CA ILE A 100 -17.62 9.84 -15.42
C ILE A 100 -18.84 9.98 -14.50
N PRO A 101 -20.04 9.55 -14.93
CA PRO A 101 -21.21 9.53 -14.07
C PRO A 101 -20.99 8.69 -12.80
N LEU A 102 -21.51 9.16 -11.67
CA LEU A 102 -21.31 8.48 -10.39
C LEU A 102 -21.93 7.08 -10.39
N GLU A 103 -23.06 6.89 -11.05
CA GLU A 103 -23.70 5.59 -11.18
C GLU A 103 -22.83 4.56 -11.89
N GLU A 104 -22.12 4.93 -12.96
CA GLU A 104 -21.18 4.04 -13.65
C GLU A 104 -19.99 3.65 -12.74
N LEU A 105 -19.44 4.64 -12.01
CA LEU A 105 -18.37 4.39 -11.06
C LEU A 105 -18.79 3.44 -9.94
N VAL A 106 -20.02 3.60 -9.45
CA VAL A 106 -20.57 2.73 -8.39
C VAL A 106 -20.84 1.32 -8.91
N GLU A 107 -21.33 1.18 -10.14
CA GLU A 107 -21.54 -0.12 -10.78
C GLU A 107 -20.22 -0.89 -10.91
N ASP A 108 -19.19 -0.27 -11.47
CA ASP A 108 -17.86 -0.88 -11.58
C ASP A 108 -17.24 -1.20 -10.20
N HIS A 109 -17.49 -0.35 -9.21
CA HIS A 109 -17.06 -0.65 -7.85
C HIS A 109 -17.75 -1.89 -7.28
N LEU A 110 -19.04 -2.08 -7.55
CA LEU A 110 -19.77 -3.28 -7.12
C LEU A 110 -19.25 -4.53 -7.84
N ASN A 111 -18.95 -4.44 -9.14
CA ASN A 111 -18.32 -5.52 -9.90
C ASN A 111 -16.97 -5.93 -9.26
N LEU A 112 -16.18 -4.93 -8.85
CA LEU A 112 -14.90 -5.17 -8.17
C LEU A 112 -15.10 -5.87 -6.81
N VAL A 113 -16.07 -5.42 -6.01
CA VAL A 113 -16.41 -6.04 -4.71
C VAL A 113 -16.85 -7.48 -4.88
N ASP A 114 -17.71 -7.75 -5.88
CA ASP A 114 -18.24 -9.09 -6.12
C ASP A 114 -17.15 -10.04 -6.64
N ALA A 115 -16.24 -9.54 -7.49
CA ALA A 115 -15.09 -10.32 -7.93
C ALA A 115 -14.20 -10.76 -6.76
N TYR A 116 -13.84 -9.84 -5.85
CA TYR A 116 -13.06 -10.22 -4.67
C TYR A 116 -13.79 -11.23 -3.78
N LYS A 117 -15.09 -11.04 -3.54
CA LYS A 117 -15.89 -11.98 -2.74
C LYS A 117 -16.00 -13.36 -3.38
N ALA A 118 -16.14 -13.44 -4.71
CA ALA A 118 -16.16 -14.70 -5.45
C ALA A 118 -14.85 -15.49 -5.27
N GLU A 119 -13.72 -14.79 -5.10
CA GLU A 119 -12.41 -15.35 -4.82
C GLU A 119 -12.14 -15.62 -3.33
N GLY A 120 -13.15 -15.43 -2.48
CA GLY A 120 -13.06 -15.65 -1.04
C GLY A 120 -12.27 -14.60 -0.28
N VAL A 121 -12.11 -13.40 -0.85
CA VAL A 121 -11.43 -12.26 -0.24
C VAL A 121 -12.44 -11.45 0.59
N GLU A 122 -12.13 -11.18 1.84
CA GLU A 122 -12.90 -10.26 2.68
C GLU A 122 -12.70 -8.82 2.18
N VAL A 123 -13.81 -8.13 1.91
CA VAL A 123 -13.78 -6.75 1.42
C VAL A 123 -14.16 -5.78 2.53
N VAL A 124 -13.27 -4.86 2.83
CA VAL A 124 -13.49 -3.74 3.74
C VAL A 124 -13.71 -2.48 2.92
N ILE A 125 -14.83 -1.81 3.13
CA ILE A 125 -15.10 -0.53 2.46
C ILE A 125 -14.69 0.59 3.40
N ARG A 126 -13.78 1.44 2.94
CA ARG A 126 -13.45 2.67 3.63
C ARG A 126 -14.72 3.53 3.69
N LYS A 127 -15.14 3.88 4.89
CA LYS A 127 -16.33 4.70 5.06
C LYS A 127 -16.07 6.10 4.47
N PRO A 128 -16.94 6.57 3.53
CA PRO A 128 -17.02 7.97 3.26
C PRO A 128 -17.59 8.64 4.51
N GLU A 129 -16.96 9.72 4.96
CA GLU A 129 -17.61 10.58 5.96
C GLU A 129 -18.48 11.61 5.24
N GLU A 130 -19.59 12.01 5.87
CA GLU A 130 -20.50 13.03 5.33
C GLU A 130 -19.80 14.36 5.05
N ASN A 131 -18.63 14.58 5.66
CA ASN A 131 -17.81 15.78 5.53
C ASN A 131 -16.47 15.51 4.81
N ASP A 132 -16.36 14.46 4.00
CA ASP A 132 -15.19 14.27 3.18
C ASP A 132 -14.94 15.52 2.32
N PRO A 133 -13.71 16.04 2.29
CA PRO A 133 -13.42 17.16 1.41
C PRO A 133 -13.77 16.78 -0.03
N PRO A 134 -14.58 17.60 -0.71
CA PRO A 134 -15.13 17.24 -2.02
C PRO A 134 -14.07 17.10 -3.12
N TYR A 135 -12.80 17.34 -2.82
CA TYR A 135 -11.69 17.21 -3.75
C TYR A 135 -10.97 15.84 -3.68
N LEU A 136 -11.38 14.94 -2.79
CA LEU A 136 -10.73 13.62 -2.62
C LEU A 136 -11.13 12.58 -3.69
N VAL A 137 -11.22 13.01 -4.93
CA VAL A 137 -11.70 12.19 -6.06
C VAL A 137 -10.80 11.02 -6.47
N LYS A 138 -9.62 10.90 -5.87
CA LYS A 138 -8.71 9.76 -6.09
C LYS A 138 -8.72 8.77 -4.93
N SER A 139 -9.60 8.92 -3.98
CA SER A 139 -9.77 8.04 -2.82
C SER A 139 -10.07 6.58 -3.17
N ILE A 140 -10.52 6.31 -4.40
CA ILE A 140 -10.71 4.96 -4.94
C ILE A 140 -9.40 4.15 -5.03
N TYR A 141 -8.22 4.81 -4.99
CA TYR A 141 -6.93 4.15 -5.05
C TYR A 141 -6.36 3.93 -3.65
N THR A 142 -6.93 2.99 -2.93
CA THR A 142 -6.65 2.73 -1.51
C THR A 142 -5.26 2.15 -1.25
N ASP A 143 -4.65 1.49 -2.22
CA ASP A 143 -3.26 1.01 -2.13
C ASP A 143 -2.26 2.15 -1.92
N ASP A 144 -2.57 3.33 -2.45
CA ASP A 144 -1.66 4.47 -2.37
C ASP A 144 -1.60 5.14 -0.99
N VAL A 145 -2.63 5.00 -0.15
CA VAL A 145 -2.76 5.75 1.12
C VAL A 145 -2.36 4.95 2.34
N CYS A 146 -2.36 3.63 2.27
CA CYS A 146 -1.78 2.75 3.28
C CYS A 146 -1.08 1.59 2.62
N HIS A 147 0.00 1.14 3.23
CA HIS A 147 0.78 0.03 2.69
C HIS A 147 1.21 -0.89 3.83
N PRO A 148 1.29 -2.20 3.60
CA PRO A 148 1.67 -3.13 4.65
C PRO A 148 3.08 -2.86 5.20
N GLY A 149 3.18 -2.81 6.55
CA GLY A 149 4.43 -3.07 7.25
C GLY A 149 4.71 -4.58 7.31
N VAL A 150 5.64 -4.98 8.15
CA VAL A 150 5.81 -6.42 8.47
C VAL A 150 4.60 -6.93 9.21
N TYR A 151 4.04 -6.10 10.08
CA TYR A 151 2.83 -6.35 10.87
C TYR A 151 1.93 -5.12 10.78
N GLY A 152 0.68 -5.29 10.35
CA GLY A 152 -0.28 -4.18 10.24
C GLY A 152 0.04 -3.21 9.10
N GLN A 153 -0.54 -2.02 9.17
CA GLN A 153 -0.50 -1.04 8.11
C GLN A 153 0.33 0.20 8.49
N ILE A 154 0.99 0.79 7.51
CA ILE A 154 1.67 2.09 7.60
C ILE A 154 0.82 3.09 6.80
N ILE A 155 0.40 4.17 7.42
CA ILE A 155 -0.33 5.26 6.74
C ILE A 155 0.67 6.10 5.97
N LEU A 156 0.40 6.27 4.69
CA LEU A 156 1.24 7.03 3.78
C LEU A 156 0.76 8.48 3.66
N ARG A 157 1.62 9.35 3.15
CA ARG A 157 1.33 10.76 2.96
C ARG A 157 1.35 11.12 1.49
N MET A 158 0.21 11.55 1.00
CA MET A 158 -0.03 11.78 -0.41
C MET A 158 0.70 13.01 -0.95
N TYR A 159 1.19 12.92 -2.18
CA TYR A 159 1.78 14.05 -2.90
C TYR A 159 0.72 15.01 -3.43
N ASP A 160 -0.27 14.48 -4.16
CA ASP A 160 -1.29 15.30 -4.81
C ASP A 160 -2.19 16.01 -3.79
N TRP A 161 -2.44 17.30 -4.01
CA TRP A 161 -3.33 18.08 -3.18
C TRP A 161 -4.75 17.49 -3.10
N MET A 162 -5.24 16.91 -4.20
CA MET A 162 -6.57 16.27 -4.29
C MET A 162 -6.68 14.95 -3.52
N ARG A 163 -5.62 14.53 -2.85
CA ARG A 163 -5.55 13.30 -2.07
C ARG A 163 -5.20 13.55 -0.61
N LYS A 164 -4.80 14.79 -0.28
CA LYS A 164 -4.43 15.17 1.09
C LYS A 164 -5.65 15.14 1.99
N GLY A 165 -5.62 14.30 3.01
CA GLY A 165 -6.73 14.03 3.91
C GLY A 165 -7.29 12.61 3.80
N GLU A 166 -6.96 11.86 2.74
CA GLU A 166 -7.31 10.44 2.64
C GLU A 166 -6.76 9.64 3.82
N GLU A 167 -5.60 10.06 4.35
CA GLU A 167 -4.91 9.45 5.48
C GLU A 167 -5.80 9.35 6.72
N LYS A 168 -6.54 10.44 7.02
CA LYS A 168 -7.43 10.52 8.19
C LYS A 168 -8.49 9.42 8.15
N TYR A 169 -9.18 9.29 7.03
CA TYR A 169 -10.29 8.36 6.87
C TYR A 169 -9.84 6.91 6.79
N THR A 170 -8.68 6.70 6.17
CA THR A 170 -8.04 5.39 6.13
C THR A 170 -7.62 4.94 7.53
N TYR A 171 -6.96 5.81 8.31
CA TYR A 171 -6.61 5.55 9.70
C TYR A 171 -7.84 5.18 10.53
N GLN A 172 -8.91 5.96 10.41
CA GLN A 172 -10.16 5.74 11.14
C GLN A 172 -10.78 4.38 10.81
N THR A 173 -10.84 4.02 9.52
CA THR A 173 -11.35 2.73 9.07
C THR A 173 -10.51 1.57 9.62
N LEU A 174 -9.19 1.67 9.58
CA LEU A 174 -8.29 0.64 10.11
C LEU A 174 -8.43 0.48 11.62
N ALA A 175 -8.56 1.60 12.35
CA ALA A 175 -8.76 1.60 13.81
C ALA A 175 -10.09 0.93 14.20
N GLU A 176 -11.18 1.25 13.51
CA GLU A 176 -12.49 0.62 13.73
C GLU A 176 -12.50 -0.88 13.39
N LEU A 177 -11.71 -1.28 12.38
CA LEU A 177 -11.54 -2.68 11.99
C LEU A 177 -10.69 -3.47 13.01
N GLY A 178 -9.96 -2.79 13.88
CA GLY A 178 -8.98 -3.39 14.78
C GLY A 178 -7.66 -3.76 14.08
N CYS A 179 -7.41 -3.21 12.89
CA CYS A 179 -6.13 -3.38 12.20
C CYS A 179 -5.06 -2.46 12.82
N PRO A 180 -3.92 -3.00 13.26
CA PRO A 180 -2.87 -2.17 13.85
C PRO A 180 -2.28 -1.22 12.79
N VAL A 181 -2.25 0.07 13.13
CA VAL A 181 -1.47 1.08 12.41
C VAL A 181 -0.13 1.22 13.10
N VAL A 182 0.93 0.74 12.46
CA VAL A 182 2.27 0.61 13.04
C VAL A 182 3.18 1.80 12.74
N GLY A 183 2.68 2.76 11.96
CA GLY A 183 3.39 4.00 11.68
C GLY A 183 2.65 4.89 10.70
N MET A 184 3.12 6.14 10.60
CA MET A 184 2.62 7.13 9.65
C MET A 184 3.77 7.94 9.06
N ILE A 185 3.68 8.28 7.80
CA ILE A 185 4.61 9.21 7.15
C ILE A 185 4.21 10.64 7.50
N MET A 186 5.14 11.41 8.06
CA MET A 186 4.87 12.72 8.65
C MET A 186 5.72 13.84 8.03
N ASP A 187 5.39 15.07 8.42
CA ASP A 187 6.10 16.30 8.07
C ASP A 187 6.29 16.46 6.55
N LYS A 188 7.53 16.59 6.09
CA LYS A 188 7.88 16.75 4.66
C LYS A 188 8.02 15.41 3.92
N GLY A 189 7.91 14.29 4.64
CA GLY A 189 7.90 12.98 4.02
C GLY A 189 6.69 12.82 3.10
N MET A 190 6.90 12.21 1.94
CA MET A 190 5.86 11.82 1.00
C MET A 190 6.15 10.40 0.52
N ALA A 191 5.12 9.56 0.56
CA ALA A 191 5.15 8.22 0.00
C ALA A 191 3.73 7.83 -0.42
N GLU A 192 3.60 7.14 -1.54
CA GLU A 192 2.37 6.54 -2.03
C GLU A 192 2.63 5.07 -2.33
N GLY A 193 1.65 4.19 -2.09
CA GLY A 193 1.81 2.74 -2.21
C GLY A 193 2.34 2.27 -3.55
N GLY A 194 1.90 2.89 -4.65
CA GLY A 194 2.46 2.61 -5.97
C GLY A 194 3.97 2.86 -6.13
N SER A 195 4.65 3.43 -5.13
CA SER A 195 6.11 3.55 -5.07
C SER A 195 6.78 2.47 -4.20
N ILE A 196 6.01 1.63 -3.54
CA ILE A 196 6.48 0.66 -2.56
C ILE A 196 6.07 -0.74 -3.02
N GLY A 197 6.97 -1.71 -2.94
CA GLY A 197 6.67 -3.09 -3.34
C GLY A 197 7.42 -4.10 -2.50
N TRP A 198 6.66 -4.97 -1.83
CA TRP A 198 7.21 -6.17 -1.23
C TRP A 198 7.47 -7.19 -2.33
N MET A 199 8.73 -7.53 -2.56
CA MET A 199 9.14 -8.56 -3.51
C MET A 199 8.88 -9.94 -2.93
N ASP A 200 9.23 -10.11 -1.66
CA ASP A 200 8.84 -11.21 -0.79
C ASP A 200 8.78 -10.69 0.66
N GLU A 201 8.57 -11.58 1.63
CA GLU A 201 8.40 -11.22 3.04
C GLU A 201 9.64 -10.55 3.68
N LYS A 202 10.80 -10.58 3.02
CA LYS A 202 12.08 -10.04 3.52
C LYS A 202 12.71 -8.98 2.61
N HIS A 203 12.21 -8.78 1.41
CA HIS A 203 12.78 -7.85 0.44
C HIS A 203 11.76 -6.80 0.01
N LEU A 204 12.09 -5.56 0.29
CA LEU A 204 11.26 -4.39 0.01
C LEU A 204 11.95 -3.45 -0.95
N ILE A 205 11.27 -3.07 -2.03
CA ILE A 205 11.74 -2.05 -2.96
C ILE A 205 10.92 -0.78 -2.79
N ILE A 206 11.60 0.35 -2.66
CA ILE A 206 10.96 1.67 -2.59
C ILE A 206 11.48 2.54 -3.72
N GLY A 207 10.57 3.04 -4.54
CA GLY A 207 10.89 3.98 -5.59
C GLY A 207 11.02 5.40 -5.07
N VAL A 208 12.09 6.09 -5.47
CA VAL A 208 12.33 7.49 -5.09
C VAL A 208 12.62 8.31 -6.34
N HIS A 209 11.94 9.44 -6.48
CA HIS A 209 12.31 10.44 -7.46
C HIS A 209 13.44 11.30 -6.92
N PHE A 210 14.56 11.28 -7.62
CA PHE A 210 15.65 12.20 -7.35
C PHE A 210 15.47 13.49 -8.15
N PRO A 211 15.66 14.67 -7.51
CA PRO A 211 15.67 15.94 -8.25
C PRO A 211 16.78 15.88 -9.30
N ARG A 212 16.44 16.16 -10.55
CA ARG A 212 17.46 16.26 -11.61
C ARG A 212 18.24 17.55 -11.41
N SER A 213 19.57 17.43 -11.37
CA SER A 213 20.49 18.57 -11.16
C SER A 213 20.39 19.70 -12.18
N ASN A 214 19.70 19.50 -13.30
CA ASN A 214 19.68 20.43 -14.45
C ASN A 214 18.27 20.94 -14.82
N THR A 215 17.23 20.65 -14.05
CA THR A 215 15.90 21.20 -14.27
C THR A 215 15.46 21.97 -13.03
N GLN A 216 14.97 23.19 -13.22
CA GLN A 216 14.47 24.05 -12.13
C GLN A 216 13.18 23.51 -11.47
N GLU A 217 12.62 22.42 -11.95
CA GLU A 217 11.44 21.80 -11.38
C GLU A 217 11.83 20.55 -10.60
N PRO A 218 11.60 20.52 -9.29
CA PRO A 218 11.65 19.28 -8.53
C PRO A 218 10.48 18.43 -9.00
N LEU A 219 10.70 17.53 -9.95
CA LEU A 219 9.74 16.48 -10.28
C LEU A 219 9.72 15.44 -9.16
N VAL A 220 9.44 15.89 -7.95
CA VAL A 220 9.09 14.98 -6.86
C VAL A 220 7.66 14.54 -7.11
N MET A 221 7.46 13.28 -7.37
CA MET A 221 6.14 12.70 -7.57
C MET A 221 6.06 11.41 -6.77
N ARG A 222 5.00 11.30 -5.97
CA ARG A 222 4.62 10.10 -5.23
C ARG A 222 5.50 9.77 -4.01
N ALA A 223 6.83 9.93 -4.07
CA ALA A 223 7.71 9.68 -2.93
C ALA A 223 8.95 10.58 -2.97
N ASN A 224 9.43 10.96 -1.79
CA ASN A 224 10.70 11.64 -1.61
C ASN A 224 11.58 10.89 -0.60
N GLU A 225 12.84 11.30 -0.51
CA GLU A 225 13.82 10.67 0.38
C GLU A 225 13.35 10.65 1.85
N SER A 226 12.72 11.72 2.33
CA SER A 226 12.19 11.76 3.71
C SER A 226 11.09 10.73 3.94
N GLY A 227 10.13 10.59 3.01
CA GLY A 227 9.08 9.57 3.11
C GLY A 227 9.64 8.15 3.03
N HIS A 228 10.60 7.92 2.11
CA HIS A 228 11.32 6.68 2.00
C HIS A 228 12.00 6.27 3.31
N ASN A 229 12.79 7.19 3.88
CA ASN A 229 13.53 6.91 5.11
C ASN A 229 12.60 6.62 6.29
N GLN A 230 11.48 7.35 6.40
CA GLN A 230 10.48 7.08 7.44
C GLN A 230 9.86 5.69 7.26
N PHE A 231 9.44 5.33 6.04
CA PHE A 231 8.86 4.01 5.77
C PHE A 231 9.85 2.88 6.08
N ALA A 232 11.08 2.99 5.57
CA ALA A 232 12.13 2.01 5.81
C ALA A 232 12.44 1.84 7.31
N ASN A 233 12.49 2.94 8.07
CA ASN A 233 12.72 2.89 9.51
C ASN A 233 11.58 2.20 10.25
N ILE A 234 10.31 2.49 9.89
CA ILE A 234 9.14 1.83 10.50
C ILE A 234 9.18 0.32 10.24
N VAL A 235 9.53 -0.10 9.02
CA VAL A 235 9.67 -1.52 8.67
C VAL A 235 10.80 -2.17 9.47
N LYS A 236 11.97 -1.54 9.52
CA LYS A 236 13.14 -2.08 10.24
C LYS A 236 12.99 -2.12 11.77
N LEU A 237 12.13 -1.28 12.34
CA LEU A 237 11.76 -1.39 13.76
C LEU A 237 10.91 -2.65 14.04
N GLN A 238 10.15 -3.12 13.06
CA GLN A 238 9.35 -4.34 13.17
C GLN A 238 10.19 -5.59 12.90
N ASP A 239 11.06 -5.51 11.89
CA ASP A 239 11.96 -6.60 11.50
C ASP A 239 13.27 -6.02 10.93
N PRO A 240 14.36 -6.03 11.69
CA PRO A 240 15.64 -5.48 11.24
C PRO A 240 16.30 -6.27 10.09
N GLU A 241 15.86 -7.51 9.84
CA GLU A 241 16.38 -8.37 8.78
C GLU A 241 15.79 -8.06 7.40
N VAL A 242 14.76 -7.23 7.31
CA VAL A 242 14.18 -6.83 6.00
C VAL A 242 15.22 -6.05 5.22
N ASP A 243 15.57 -6.52 4.01
CA ASP A 243 16.41 -5.77 3.07
C ASP A 243 15.56 -4.74 2.32
N VAL A 244 15.92 -3.46 2.46
CA VAL A 244 15.22 -2.35 1.81
C VAL A 244 16.10 -1.77 0.72
N ARG A 245 15.65 -1.85 -0.53
CA ARG A 245 16.36 -1.32 -1.70
C ARG A 245 15.64 -0.14 -2.33
N ILE A 246 16.42 0.75 -2.93
CA ILE A 246 15.91 1.93 -3.62
C ILE A 246 15.89 1.68 -5.12
N GLN A 247 14.74 1.90 -5.73
CA GLN A 247 14.58 2.01 -7.17
C GLN A 247 14.62 3.48 -7.58
N PRO A 248 15.59 3.95 -8.34
CA PRO A 248 15.57 5.29 -8.91
C PRO A 248 14.34 5.50 -9.80
N GLY A 249 13.59 6.56 -9.56
CA GLY A 249 12.40 6.90 -10.34
C GLY A 249 12.72 7.74 -11.56
N TYR A 250 12.15 7.38 -12.68
CA TYR A 250 12.19 8.12 -13.93
C TYR A 250 10.78 8.45 -14.42
N GLY A 251 10.51 9.72 -14.66
CA GLY A 251 9.17 10.15 -15.08
C GLY A 251 8.11 10.01 -13.98
N SER A 252 6.91 9.54 -14.34
CA SER A 252 5.79 9.38 -13.41
C SER A 252 5.73 8.02 -12.72
N ARG A 253 6.70 7.14 -12.97
CA ARG A 253 6.72 5.79 -12.47
C ARG A 253 7.89 5.58 -11.54
N ILE A 254 7.60 4.98 -10.41
CA ILE A 254 8.59 4.59 -9.41
C ILE A 254 8.12 3.32 -8.70
N GLY A 255 9.09 2.51 -8.27
CA GLY A 255 8.86 1.35 -7.42
C GLY A 255 7.96 0.27 -8.00
N ALA A 256 7.03 -0.18 -7.20
CA ALA A 256 6.18 -1.34 -7.47
C ALA A 256 5.32 -1.24 -8.73
N SER A 257 5.09 -0.04 -9.26
CA SER A 257 4.33 0.11 -10.52
C SER A 257 5.06 -0.41 -11.75
N HIS A 258 6.30 -0.85 -11.61
CA HIS A 258 7.09 -1.48 -12.67
C HIS A 258 7.07 -3.00 -12.63
N TYR A 259 6.48 -3.58 -11.59
CA TYR A 259 6.43 -5.02 -11.41
C TYR A 259 5.00 -5.50 -11.51
N CYS A 260 4.76 -6.52 -12.31
CA CYS A 260 3.58 -7.35 -12.22
C CYS A 260 4.03 -8.69 -11.64
N LEU A 261 4.07 -8.78 -10.32
CA LEU A 261 4.38 -10.03 -9.63
C LEU A 261 3.28 -11.01 -9.95
N VAL A 262 3.64 -12.22 -10.31
CA VAL A 262 2.67 -13.26 -10.71
C VAL A 262 2.86 -14.55 -9.91
N ASP A 263 4.05 -14.75 -9.37
CA ASP A 263 4.40 -15.88 -8.53
C ASP A 263 5.55 -15.49 -7.61
N ARG A 264 5.90 -16.35 -6.67
CA ARG A 264 7.06 -16.15 -5.83
C ARG A 264 8.31 -16.04 -6.71
N HIS A 265 9.07 -14.96 -6.51
CA HIS A 265 10.29 -14.66 -7.26
C HIS A 265 10.10 -14.63 -8.79
N THR A 266 8.89 -14.34 -9.26
CA THR A 266 8.58 -14.25 -10.68
C THR A 266 7.75 -13.02 -10.98
N SER A 267 8.19 -12.21 -11.92
CA SER A 267 7.44 -11.05 -12.38
C SER A 267 7.38 -10.97 -13.91
N VAL A 268 6.23 -10.50 -14.39
CA VAL A 268 6.08 -10.05 -15.76
C VAL A 268 6.34 -8.56 -15.81
N GLN A 269 7.30 -8.14 -16.61
CA GLN A 269 7.67 -6.74 -16.66
C GLN A 269 8.43 -6.38 -17.94
N ASP A 270 8.45 -5.07 -18.21
CA ASP A 270 9.36 -4.50 -19.18
C ASP A 270 10.74 -4.26 -18.52
N PRO A 271 11.80 -5.01 -18.91
CA PRO A 271 13.12 -4.91 -18.29
C PRO A 271 13.76 -3.53 -18.47
N GLU A 272 13.35 -2.74 -19.45
CA GLU A 272 13.86 -1.37 -19.68
C GLU A 272 13.47 -0.40 -18.54
N MET A 273 12.50 -0.76 -17.73
CA MET A 273 11.97 0.10 -16.66
C MET A 273 12.61 -0.15 -15.31
N LEU A 274 13.27 -1.27 -15.13
CA LEU A 274 13.96 -1.65 -13.90
C LEU A 274 15.40 -1.15 -13.90
N ASP A 275 15.84 -0.65 -12.75
CA ASP A 275 17.25 -0.32 -12.56
C ASP A 275 18.12 -1.56 -12.80
N PRO A 276 19.16 -1.50 -13.68
CA PRO A 276 19.94 -2.68 -14.03
C PRO A 276 20.68 -3.32 -12.87
N TYR A 277 21.10 -2.53 -11.87
CA TYR A 277 21.77 -3.06 -10.69
C TYR A 277 20.80 -3.78 -9.77
N LEU A 278 19.60 -3.22 -9.63
CA LEU A 278 18.52 -3.83 -8.85
C LEU A 278 18.07 -5.15 -9.50
N ARG A 279 17.92 -5.16 -10.83
CA ARG A 279 17.60 -6.39 -11.58
C ARG A 279 18.67 -7.46 -11.38
N ALA A 280 19.96 -7.12 -11.57
CA ALA A 280 21.05 -8.06 -11.40
C ALA A 280 21.09 -8.62 -9.95
N TRP A 281 20.83 -7.78 -8.95
CA TRP A 281 20.72 -8.24 -7.57
C TRP A 281 19.55 -9.21 -7.36
N MET A 282 18.37 -8.91 -7.89
CA MET A 282 17.20 -9.79 -7.78
C MET A 282 17.46 -11.15 -8.45
N GLU A 283 18.07 -11.15 -9.65
CA GLU A 283 18.41 -12.37 -10.37
C GLU A 283 19.48 -13.21 -9.62
N SER A 284 20.52 -12.57 -9.08
CA SER A 284 21.66 -13.27 -8.46
C SER A 284 21.40 -13.69 -7.00
N GLU A 285 20.79 -12.83 -6.20
CA GLU A 285 20.64 -13.05 -4.75
C GLU A 285 19.29 -13.63 -4.36
N MET A 286 18.24 -13.33 -5.15
CA MET A 286 16.88 -13.80 -4.89
C MET A 286 16.46 -14.94 -5.81
N ASN A 287 17.27 -15.32 -6.79
CA ASN A 287 16.91 -16.27 -7.85
C ASN A 287 15.59 -15.85 -8.55
N TRP A 288 15.50 -14.57 -8.92
CA TRP A 288 14.31 -13.97 -9.50
C TRP A 288 14.23 -14.23 -11.00
N GLU A 289 13.04 -14.59 -11.48
CA GLU A 289 12.73 -14.76 -12.90
C GLU A 289 11.94 -13.55 -13.42
N PHE A 290 12.45 -12.92 -14.49
CA PHE A 290 11.75 -11.86 -15.21
C PHE A 290 11.23 -12.42 -16.53
N ILE A 291 9.91 -12.38 -16.72
CA ILE A 291 9.24 -12.80 -17.95
C ILE A 291 8.94 -11.56 -18.77
N ASP A 292 9.57 -11.46 -19.95
CA ASP A 292 9.35 -10.34 -20.87
C ASP A 292 8.09 -10.57 -21.71
N PRO A 293 7.08 -9.68 -21.63
CA PRO A 293 5.89 -9.81 -22.44
C PRO A 293 6.18 -9.44 -23.91
N PRO A 294 5.60 -10.15 -24.89
CA PRO A 294 5.74 -9.79 -26.28
C PRO A 294 5.10 -8.42 -26.59
N ASP A 295 5.65 -7.75 -27.60
CA ASP A 295 5.24 -6.37 -27.96
C ASP A 295 3.74 -6.20 -28.21
N GLU A 296 3.09 -7.21 -28.80
CA GLU A 296 1.68 -7.19 -29.16
C GLU A 296 0.72 -7.23 -27.96
N VAL A 297 1.20 -7.60 -26.78
CA VAL A 297 0.42 -7.60 -25.55
C VAL A 297 0.71 -6.39 -24.67
N CYS A 298 1.83 -5.71 -24.92
CA CYS A 298 2.21 -4.52 -24.16
C CYS A 298 1.34 -3.31 -24.51
N VAL A 299 1.12 -2.47 -23.52
CA VAL A 299 0.48 -1.16 -23.71
C VAL A 299 1.53 -0.05 -23.76
N LYS A 300 1.34 0.94 -24.64
CA LYS A 300 2.17 2.14 -24.64
C LYS A 300 1.59 3.15 -23.68
N VAL A 301 2.40 3.57 -22.74
CA VAL A 301 2.01 4.56 -21.75
C VAL A 301 2.84 5.83 -21.92
N HIS A 302 2.17 6.96 -22.03
CA HIS A 302 2.83 8.25 -22.06
C HIS A 302 3.59 8.50 -20.74
N THR A 303 4.82 8.97 -20.89
CA THR A 303 5.58 9.49 -19.77
C THR A 303 5.61 11.02 -19.80
N ARG A 304 6.00 11.65 -18.70
CA ARG A 304 6.24 13.08 -18.66
C ARG A 304 7.67 13.46 -19.03
N ASP A 305 8.52 12.45 -19.33
CA ASP A 305 9.89 12.72 -19.78
C ASP A 305 9.90 12.89 -21.30
N PRO A 306 10.19 14.10 -21.82
CA PRO A 306 10.22 14.34 -23.25
C PRO A 306 11.29 13.54 -24.01
N ARG A 307 12.28 12.98 -23.30
CA ARG A 307 13.31 12.13 -23.90
C ARG A 307 12.83 10.69 -24.06
N MET A 308 11.80 10.30 -23.32
CA MET A 308 11.21 8.97 -23.34
C MET A 308 9.69 9.13 -23.30
N PRO A 309 9.08 9.67 -24.38
CA PRO A 309 7.67 10.07 -24.38
C PRO A 309 6.70 8.90 -24.17
N TYR A 310 7.15 7.70 -24.48
CA TYR A 310 6.40 6.47 -24.28
C TYR A 310 7.27 5.42 -23.64
N VAL A 311 6.67 4.61 -22.79
CA VAL A 311 7.26 3.36 -22.31
C VAL A 311 6.29 2.23 -22.62
N LYS A 312 6.84 1.09 -22.96
CA LYS A 312 6.07 -0.14 -22.97
C LYS A 312 5.78 -0.51 -21.54
N GLN A 313 4.56 -0.88 -21.27
CA GLN A 313 4.16 -1.42 -20.01
C GLN A 313 3.71 -2.86 -20.25
N ALA A 314 4.14 -3.76 -19.38
CA ALA A 314 3.55 -5.08 -19.29
C ALA A 314 2.03 -4.96 -19.24
N PRO A 315 1.31 -5.84 -19.90
CA PRO A 315 -0.14 -5.80 -19.90
C PRO A 315 -0.61 -5.96 -18.45
N ASN A 316 -1.45 -5.04 -18.05
CA ASN A 316 -2.21 -5.12 -16.82
C ASN A 316 -1.39 -5.26 -15.54
N THR A 317 -1.21 -4.16 -14.83
CA THR A 317 -0.93 -4.20 -13.41
C THR A 317 -2.16 -4.77 -12.69
N GLY A 318 -2.26 -6.11 -12.70
CA GLY A 318 -3.31 -6.84 -12.02
C GLY A 318 -3.04 -6.94 -10.52
N VAL A 319 -4.02 -7.42 -9.79
CA VAL A 319 -3.90 -7.79 -8.38
C VAL A 319 -3.69 -9.29 -8.30
N VAL A 320 -2.59 -9.73 -7.72
CA VAL A 320 -2.39 -11.16 -7.46
C VAL A 320 -3.35 -11.60 -6.36
N LEU A 321 -4.24 -12.52 -6.68
CA LEU A 321 -5.18 -13.13 -5.75
C LEU A 321 -4.51 -14.26 -4.95
N GLU A 322 -3.74 -15.07 -5.64
CA GLU A 322 -2.85 -16.10 -5.09
C GLU A 322 -1.76 -16.40 -6.13
N PRO A 323 -0.68 -17.12 -5.80
CA PRO A 323 0.37 -17.43 -6.76
C PRO A 323 -0.19 -17.98 -8.07
N ARG A 324 0.22 -17.39 -9.19
CA ARG A 324 -0.23 -17.71 -10.56
C ARG A 324 -1.71 -17.44 -10.84
N LYS A 325 -2.38 -16.59 -10.04
CA LYS A 325 -3.75 -16.16 -10.29
C LYS A 325 -3.86 -14.65 -10.12
N ILE A 326 -4.28 -13.93 -11.14
CA ILE A 326 -4.36 -12.46 -11.15
C ILE A 326 -5.76 -11.97 -11.51
N LEU A 327 -6.18 -10.88 -10.86
CA LEU A 327 -7.38 -10.11 -11.20
C LEU A 327 -6.98 -8.93 -12.06
N VAL A 328 -7.59 -8.77 -13.22
CA VAL A 328 -7.28 -7.71 -14.18
C VAL A 328 -8.54 -7.01 -14.68
N ASN A 329 -8.40 -5.76 -15.14
CA ASN A 329 -9.46 -5.12 -15.90
C ASN A 329 -9.54 -5.75 -17.30
N GLU A 330 -10.74 -6.02 -17.76
CA GLU A 330 -10.95 -6.56 -19.12
C GLU A 330 -10.52 -5.58 -20.23
N GLY A 331 -10.50 -6.04 -21.44
CA GLY A 331 -10.25 -5.23 -22.65
C GLY A 331 -8.91 -5.49 -23.34
N ASN A 332 -8.09 -6.40 -22.83
CA ASN A 332 -6.89 -6.86 -23.53
C ASN A 332 -6.86 -8.40 -23.69
N PRO A 333 -7.71 -8.98 -24.55
CA PRO A 333 -7.79 -10.44 -24.68
C PRO A 333 -6.51 -11.10 -25.20
N LYS A 334 -5.59 -10.34 -25.82
CA LYS A 334 -4.27 -10.86 -26.18
C LYS A 334 -3.40 -11.08 -24.97
N ALA A 335 -3.46 -10.13 -24.01
CA ALA A 335 -2.75 -10.26 -22.76
C ALA A 335 -3.27 -11.43 -21.93
N THR A 336 -4.59 -11.58 -21.81
CA THR A 336 -5.20 -12.71 -21.10
C THR A 336 -4.73 -14.04 -21.64
N LYS A 337 -4.83 -14.25 -22.96
CA LYS A 337 -4.34 -15.48 -23.60
C LYS A 337 -2.84 -15.72 -23.41
N TRP A 338 -2.07 -14.65 -23.41
CA TRP A 338 -0.64 -14.77 -23.18
C TRP A 338 -0.32 -15.16 -21.73
N PHE A 339 -0.97 -14.55 -20.72
CA PHE A 339 -0.83 -14.95 -19.32
C PHE A 339 -1.20 -16.43 -19.12
N GLU A 340 -2.32 -16.86 -19.70
CA GLU A 340 -2.74 -18.27 -19.66
C GLU A 340 -1.71 -19.21 -20.31
N SER A 341 -1.06 -18.77 -21.40
CA SER A 341 -0.04 -19.56 -22.10
C SER A 341 1.25 -19.77 -21.28
N ILE A 342 1.50 -18.89 -20.31
CA ILE A 342 2.64 -19.03 -19.36
C ILE A 342 2.18 -19.58 -18.01
N GLY A 343 0.97 -20.13 -17.92
CA GLY A 343 0.46 -20.82 -16.74
C GLY A 343 -0.07 -19.91 -15.64
N ILE A 344 -0.55 -18.71 -15.99
CA ILE A 344 -1.17 -17.77 -15.07
C ILE A 344 -2.67 -17.75 -15.31
N GLU A 345 -3.46 -18.05 -14.29
CA GLU A 345 -4.91 -17.92 -14.30
C GLU A 345 -5.31 -16.45 -14.26
N VAL A 346 -6.21 -16.04 -15.14
CA VAL A 346 -6.66 -14.64 -15.24
C VAL A 346 -8.14 -14.53 -14.92
N VAL A 347 -8.47 -13.71 -13.93
CA VAL A 347 -9.84 -13.29 -13.64
C VAL A 347 -10.04 -11.92 -14.25
N GLU A 348 -10.85 -11.81 -15.29
CA GLU A 348 -11.20 -10.55 -15.96
C GLU A 348 -12.47 -9.96 -15.39
N ILE A 349 -12.47 -8.66 -15.13
CA ILE A 349 -13.67 -7.90 -14.74
C ILE A 349 -13.73 -6.58 -15.47
N ASP A 350 -14.93 -6.09 -15.76
CA ASP A 350 -15.14 -4.74 -16.27
C ASP A 350 -15.22 -3.74 -15.13
N VAL A 351 -14.18 -2.90 -15.06
CA VAL A 351 -14.05 -1.78 -14.13
C VAL A 351 -13.44 -0.57 -14.83
N GLY A 352 -13.76 -0.40 -16.10
CA GLY A 352 -13.15 0.59 -16.98
C GLY A 352 -13.31 2.04 -16.51
N THR A 353 -14.32 2.34 -15.70
CA THR A 353 -14.52 3.68 -15.13
C THR A 353 -13.58 3.99 -13.97
N LEU A 354 -13.17 2.96 -13.21
CA LEU A 354 -12.27 3.13 -12.06
C LEU A 354 -10.80 3.23 -12.49
N VAL A 355 -10.45 2.71 -13.66
CA VAL A 355 -9.08 2.56 -14.13
C VAL A 355 -8.87 3.18 -15.50
N ARG A 356 -7.65 3.07 -16.05
CA ARG A 356 -7.36 3.50 -17.41
C ARG A 356 -8.16 2.67 -18.44
N PRO A 357 -8.58 3.27 -19.55
CA PRO A 357 -8.17 4.61 -20.04
C PRO A 357 -9.01 5.79 -19.51
N ARG A 358 -10.18 5.56 -18.90
CA ARG A 358 -11.09 6.65 -18.51
C ARG A 358 -10.59 7.38 -17.26
N ASN A 359 -9.97 6.68 -16.32
CA ASN A 359 -9.36 7.22 -15.11
C ASN A 359 -7.82 7.03 -15.09
N SER A 360 -7.10 7.50 -14.06
CA SER A 360 -5.63 7.54 -14.10
C SER A 360 -4.93 6.34 -13.48
N GLY A 361 -5.63 5.51 -12.73
CA GLY A 361 -5.06 4.38 -12.00
C GLY A 361 -5.08 3.06 -12.76
N SER A 362 -4.71 2.01 -12.07
CA SER A 362 -4.89 0.61 -12.47
C SER A 362 -5.72 -0.11 -11.41
N ILE A 363 -6.17 -1.32 -11.71
CA ILE A 363 -6.90 -2.15 -10.73
C ILE A 363 -6.05 -2.41 -9.49
N HIS A 364 -4.74 -2.55 -9.62
CA HIS A 364 -3.83 -2.69 -8.46
C HIS A 364 -3.94 -1.51 -7.51
N CYS A 365 -4.01 -0.28 -8.03
CA CYS A 365 -4.10 0.92 -7.20
C CYS A 365 -5.38 0.96 -6.36
N THR A 366 -6.46 0.27 -6.77
CA THR A 366 -7.72 0.24 -6.03
C THR A 366 -7.71 -0.71 -4.84
N ALA A 367 -6.67 -1.52 -4.67
CA ALA A 367 -6.64 -2.67 -3.79
C ALA A 367 -5.63 -2.51 -2.65
N GLY A 368 -6.01 -1.81 -1.58
CA GLY A 368 -5.20 -1.77 -0.34
C GLY A 368 -5.17 -3.13 0.34
N SER A 369 -4.07 -3.88 0.20
CA SER A 369 -3.94 -5.21 0.80
C SER A 369 -3.83 -5.11 2.33
N LEU A 370 -4.80 -5.68 3.06
CA LEU A 370 -4.82 -5.69 4.52
C LEU A 370 -4.31 -7.00 5.12
N MET A 371 -4.59 -8.12 4.45
CA MET A 371 -4.12 -9.44 4.87
C MET A 371 -3.80 -10.32 3.66
N ARG A 372 -2.67 -11.02 3.74
CA ARG A 372 -2.27 -12.07 2.81
C ARG A 372 -1.72 -13.27 3.59
N ASP A 373 -1.86 -14.45 3.05
CA ASP A 373 -1.15 -15.61 3.55
C ASP A 373 0.37 -15.44 3.32
N PRO A 374 1.21 -16.08 4.14
CA PRO A 374 2.62 -16.19 3.83
C PRO A 374 2.84 -16.79 2.44
N GLU A 375 3.95 -16.43 1.82
CA GLU A 375 4.32 -17.04 0.54
C GLU A 375 4.50 -18.57 0.68
N PRO A 376 4.10 -19.33 -0.34
CA PRO A 376 4.37 -20.78 -0.34
C PRO A 376 5.88 -21.02 -0.19
N LYS A 377 6.26 -21.85 0.77
CA LYS A 377 7.66 -22.26 0.93
C LYS A 377 7.98 -23.28 -0.16
N GLY A 378 8.74 -22.85 -1.15
CA GLY A 378 9.40 -23.68 -2.14
C GLY A 378 8.50 -24.59 -2.98
N TYR A 379 8.60 -24.47 -4.27
CA TYR A 379 8.36 -25.59 -5.20
C TYR A 379 9.64 -26.34 -5.38
#